data_5cc456f64c47d50e5c74428802aa901c
#
_entry.id   5cc456f64c47d50e5c74428802aa901c
#
_cell.length_a   1.000
_cell.length_b   1.000
_cell.length_c   1.000
_cell.angle_alpha   90.00
_cell.angle_beta   90.00
_cell.angle_gamma   90.00
#
_symmetry.space_group_name_H-M   'P 1'
#
loop_
_entity.id
_entity.type
_entity.pdbx_description
1 polymer ?
#
loop_
_entity_poly.entity_id
_entity_poly.type
_entity_poly.pdbx_seq_one_letter_code
_entity_poly.pdbx_strand_id
1 'polypeptide(L)'
;MFAPVKRAPRFLIDTLAALPGVSAAEGRVVGEALIDLPGLELPVRGRALSLPDMDGAYLNGVLLVAGRMPDPGNADEVLLLRSFASARGLRPGDRLTVTMNGSRRSLRIVGLAQSPEFIYITAPGEVVSNDAQYGVLWMGRRAIAAAYGMEGAFNEAILTLDRSARLAEVLDAVD
;
A
#
# COMPACT_ATOMS: atom_id res chain seq x y z
N MET A 1 -0.56 -14.87 1.13
CA MET A 1 -1.75 -14.84 0.25
C MET A 1 -2.39 -13.47 0.31
N PHE A 2 -2.91 -12.96 -0.80
CA PHE A 2 -3.65 -11.69 -0.87
C PHE A 2 -5.10 -12.00 -1.21
N ALA A 3 -6.03 -11.41 -0.47
CA ALA A 3 -7.46 -11.52 -0.68
C ALA A 3 -8.04 -10.11 -0.89
N PRO A 4 -8.19 -9.65 -2.14
CA PRO A 4 -8.82 -8.38 -2.44
C PRO A 4 -10.32 -8.47 -2.23
N VAL A 5 -10.90 -7.45 -1.61
CA VAL A 5 -12.34 -7.31 -1.42
C VAL A 5 -12.77 -5.90 -1.78
N LYS A 6 -14.02 -5.69 -2.11
CA LYS A 6 -14.50 -4.34 -2.43
C LYS A 6 -14.43 -3.41 -1.21
N ARG A 7 -14.93 -3.87 -0.09
CA ARG A 7 -14.90 -3.22 1.22
C ARG A 7 -15.37 -4.20 2.29
N ALA A 8 -14.58 -4.39 3.33
CA ALA A 8 -14.93 -5.25 4.45
C ALA A 8 -14.68 -4.53 5.79
N PRO A 9 -15.54 -4.73 6.80
CA PRO A 9 -15.33 -4.18 8.13
C PRO A 9 -14.05 -4.72 8.77
N ARG A 10 -13.34 -3.88 9.51
CA ARG A 10 -12.03 -4.23 10.07
C ARG A 10 -12.08 -5.43 11.03
N PHE A 11 -13.17 -5.62 11.76
CA PHE A 11 -13.30 -6.73 12.71
C PHE A 11 -13.21 -8.12 12.02
N LEU A 12 -13.47 -8.23 10.71
CA LEU A 12 -13.34 -9.49 9.99
C LEU A 12 -11.88 -9.98 9.91
N ILE A 13 -10.89 -9.13 10.16
CA ILE A 13 -9.49 -9.57 10.22
C ILE A 13 -9.26 -10.54 11.37
N ASP A 14 -9.90 -10.34 12.52
CA ASP A 14 -9.82 -11.26 13.65
C ASP A 14 -10.47 -12.61 13.29
N THR A 15 -11.58 -12.58 12.54
CA THR A 15 -12.23 -13.79 12.03
C THR A 15 -11.31 -14.53 11.04
N LEU A 16 -10.67 -13.81 10.12
CA LEU A 16 -9.71 -14.40 9.17
C LEU A 16 -8.49 -14.98 9.88
N ALA A 17 -7.98 -14.31 10.91
CA ALA A 17 -6.86 -14.79 11.72
C ALA A 17 -7.18 -16.05 12.52
N ALA A 18 -8.47 -16.27 12.82
CA ALA A 18 -8.94 -17.45 13.55
C ALA A 18 -9.23 -18.69 12.65
N LEU A 19 -9.14 -18.53 11.32
CA LEU A 19 -9.37 -19.63 10.39
C LEU A 19 -8.28 -20.72 10.52
N PRO A 20 -8.66 -22.00 10.45
CA PRO A 20 -7.70 -23.08 10.44
C PRO A 20 -6.67 -22.94 9.31
N GLY A 21 -5.39 -23.05 9.63
CA GLY A 21 -4.29 -22.91 8.66
C GLY A 21 -3.85 -21.48 8.40
N VAL A 22 -4.46 -20.48 9.02
CA VAL A 22 -4.00 -19.08 8.98
C VAL A 22 -3.14 -18.80 10.20
N SER A 23 -1.88 -18.42 10.01
CA SER A 23 -0.96 -18.06 11.09
C SER A 23 -0.99 -16.57 11.44
N ALA A 24 -1.35 -15.72 10.48
CA ALA A 24 -1.55 -14.28 10.69
C ALA A 24 -2.43 -13.69 9.61
N ALA A 25 -3.18 -12.66 9.95
CA ALA A 25 -4.01 -11.88 9.04
C ALA A 25 -3.82 -10.38 9.28
N GLU A 26 -3.76 -9.61 8.21
CA GLU A 26 -3.68 -8.15 8.25
C GLU A 26 -4.62 -7.56 7.19
N GLY A 27 -5.40 -6.54 7.57
CA GLY A 27 -6.23 -5.79 6.64
C GLY A 27 -5.58 -4.47 6.28
N ARG A 28 -5.55 -4.13 5.01
CA ARG A 28 -5.03 -2.85 4.54
C ARG A 28 -5.96 -2.14 3.58
N VAL A 29 -5.78 -0.84 3.45
CA VAL A 29 -6.43 -0.03 2.44
C VAL A 29 -5.47 0.13 1.27
N VAL A 30 -5.98 -0.16 0.09
CA VAL A 30 -5.25 -0.04 -1.18
C VAL A 30 -6.09 0.79 -2.13
N GLY A 31 -5.45 1.70 -2.86
CA GLY A 31 -6.13 2.51 -3.85
C GLY A 31 -5.24 2.87 -5.02
N GLU A 32 -5.84 3.15 -6.16
CA GLU A 32 -5.12 3.70 -7.30
C GLU A 32 -4.81 5.18 -7.08
N ALA A 33 -3.65 5.60 -7.54
CA ALA A 33 -3.20 6.98 -7.46
C ALA A 33 -2.69 7.45 -8.83
N LEU A 34 -2.89 8.72 -9.12
CA LEU A 34 -2.30 9.37 -10.28
C LEU A 34 -1.34 10.45 -9.78
N ILE A 35 -0.08 10.33 -10.16
CA ILE A 35 1.01 11.18 -9.66
C ILE A 35 1.37 12.19 -10.74
N ASP A 36 1.12 13.47 -10.48
CA ASP A 36 1.51 14.56 -11.36
C ASP A 36 2.99 14.87 -11.14
N LEU A 37 3.79 14.78 -12.19
CA LEU A 37 5.21 15.10 -12.17
C LEU A 37 5.51 16.26 -13.11
N PRO A 38 6.38 17.20 -12.72
CA PRO A 38 6.80 18.30 -13.59
C PRO A 38 7.38 17.77 -14.91
N GLY A 39 6.97 18.38 -16.02
CA GLY A 39 7.47 18.05 -17.36
C GLY A 39 6.80 16.84 -18.03
N LEU A 40 5.80 16.22 -17.40
CA LEU A 40 4.97 15.20 -18.01
C LEU A 40 3.59 15.77 -18.34
N GLU A 41 3.08 15.47 -19.55
CA GLU A 41 1.72 15.85 -19.97
C GLU A 41 0.64 15.01 -19.30
N LEU A 42 0.96 13.75 -19.00
CA LEU A 42 0.05 12.80 -18.37
C LEU A 42 0.57 12.38 -17.00
N PRO A 43 -0.31 12.20 -16.02
CA PRO A 43 0.07 11.70 -14.70
C PRO A 43 0.59 10.26 -14.79
N VAL A 44 1.53 9.94 -13.92
CA VAL A 44 2.04 8.57 -13.76
C VAL A 44 1.07 7.78 -12.89
N ARG A 45 0.75 6.57 -13.30
CA ARG A 45 -0.06 5.65 -12.51
C ARG A 45 0.71 5.19 -11.27
N GLY A 46 -0.01 4.96 -10.20
CA GLY A 46 0.55 4.46 -8.97
C GLY A 46 -0.46 3.77 -8.08
N ARG A 47 0.04 3.22 -7.00
CA ARG A 47 -0.73 2.53 -5.97
C ARG A 47 -0.43 3.15 -4.61
N ALA A 48 -1.46 3.47 -3.88
CA ALA A 48 -1.36 3.90 -2.50
C ALA A 48 -1.75 2.75 -1.58
N LEU A 49 -0.96 2.55 -0.51
CA LEU A 49 -1.17 1.50 0.48
C LEU A 49 -1.14 2.08 1.88
N SER A 50 -1.99 1.55 2.76
CA SER A 50 -1.91 1.89 4.17
C SER A 50 -0.67 1.25 4.80
N LEU A 51 0.04 2.03 5.61
CA LEU A 51 0.94 1.45 6.61
C LEU A 51 0.11 0.77 7.69
N PRO A 52 0.60 -0.34 8.26
CA PRO A 52 -0.03 -0.95 9.40
C PRO A 52 -0.04 0.02 10.60
N ASP A 53 -1.01 -0.15 11.49
CA ASP A 53 -0.98 0.54 12.77
C ASP A 53 0.22 0.02 13.58
N MET A 54 0.93 0.90 14.28
CA MET A 54 2.25 0.66 14.92
C MET A 54 2.31 -0.50 15.91
N ASP A 55 1.18 -1.07 16.31
CA ASP A 55 1.08 -2.09 17.37
C ASP A 55 0.85 -3.53 16.84
N GLY A 56 0.99 -3.78 15.53
CA GLY A 56 0.70 -5.08 14.91
C GLY A 56 1.91 -5.77 14.25
N ALA A 57 1.79 -7.07 14.05
CA ALA A 57 2.71 -7.82 13.22
C ALA A 57 2.64 -7.32 11.78
N TYR A 58 3.79 -6.96 11.23
CA TYR A 58 3.91 -6.50 9.85
C TYR A 58 3.95 -7.69 8.90
N LEU A 59 2.86 -7.92 8.19
CA LEU A 59 2.91 -8.76 7.00
C LEU A 59 3.35 -7.92 5.81
N ASN A 60 4.37 -8.38 5.09
CA ASN A 60 4.98 -7.65 3.96
C ASN A 60 5.52 -6.26 4.33
N GLY A 61 6.28 -6.19 5.38
CA GLY A 61 6.80 -4.96 5.96
C GLY A 61 7.52 -4.06 4.96
N VAL A 62 7.50 -2.78 5.28
CA VAL A 62 8.16 -1.73 4.52
C VAL A 62 9.53 -1.46 5.15
N LEU A 63 10.61 -1.60 4.39
CA LEU A 63 11.96 -1.24 4.82
C LEU A 63 12.22 0.23 4.49
N LEU A 64 12.36 1.06 5.51
CA LEU A 64 12.79 2.44 5.34
C LEU A 64 14.25 2.50 4.89
N VAL A 65 14.51 3.17 3.76
CA VAL A 65 15.84 3.30 3.15
C VAL A 65 16.45 4.67 3.40
N ALA A 66 15.62 5.71 3.41
CA ALA A 66 16.04 7.08 3.66
C ALA A 66 14.89 7.89 4.29
N GLY A 67 15.23 8.95 5.02
CA GLY A 67 14.24 9.80 5.68
C GLY A 67 13.66 9.17 6.95
N ARG A 68 12.36 9.33 7.16
CA ARG A 68 11.64 8.83 8.34
C ARG A 68 10.27 8.26 7.97
N MET A 69 9.67 7.55 8.91
CA MET A 69 8.27 7.11 8.79
C MET A 69 7.31 8.32 8.84
N PRO A 70 6.16 8.25 8.18
CA PRO A 70 5.10 9.24 8.30
C PRO A 70 4.60 9.33 9.75
N ASP A 71 4.28 10.54 10.18
CA ASP A 71 3.60 10.77 11.44
C ASP A 71 2.14 10.29 11.30
N PRO A 72 1.64 9.40 12.18
CA PRO A 72 0.26 8.93 12.15
C PRO A 72 -0.79 10.05 12.25
N GLY A 73 -0.43 11.19 12.83
CA GLY A 73 -1.27 12.39 12.94
C GLY A 73 -1.28 13.27 11.68
N ASN A 74 -0.36 13.04 10.74
CA ASN A 74 -0.22 13.88 9.54
C ASN A 74 -0.73 13.17 8.30
N ALA A 75 -1.82 13.69 7.75
CA ALA A 75 -2.49 13.09 6.59
C ALA A 75 -1.76 13.33 5.25
N ASP A 76 -0.80 14.25 5.20
CA ASP A 76 -0.12 14.67 3.97
C ASP A 76 1.30 14.09 3.85
N GLU A 77 1.70 13.20 4.75
CA GLU A 77 3.00 12.55 4.71
C GLU A 77 2.95 11.17 4.07
N VAL A 78 3.94 10.89 3.22
CA VAL A 78 4.04 9.61 2.52
C VAL A 78 5.47 9.07 2.50
N LEU A 79 5.60 7.74 2.46
CA LEU A 79 6.77 7.08 1.92
C LEU A 79 6.58 6.87 0.42
N LEU A 80 7.67 7.00 -0.32
CA LEU A 80 7.69 6.73 -1.74
C LEU A 80 8.60 5.54 -2.03
N LEU A 81 8.22 4.70 -2.98
CA LEU A 81 9.07 3.59 -3.42
C LEU A 81 10.41 4.11 -3.93
N ARG A 82 11.49 3.53 -3.40
CA ARG A 82 12.87 3.98 -3.70
C ARG A 82 13.20 3.93 -5.19
N SER A 83 12.84 2.85 -5.90
CA SER A 83 13.19 2.72 -7.32
C SER A 83 12.51 3.81 -8.16
N PHE A 84 11.22 4.06 -7.92
CA PHE A 84 10.48 5.14 -8.56
C PHE A 84 11.06 6.53 -8.23
N ALA A 85 11.35 6.78 -6.95
CA ALA A 85 11.97 8.03 -6.52
C ALA A 85 13.32 8.27 -7.21
N SER A 86 14.18 7.25 -7.27
CA SER A 86 15.48 7.32 -7.95
C SER A 86 15.34 7.58 -9.44
N ALA A 87 14.40 6.91 -10.12
CA ALA A 87 14.14 7.08 -11.54
C ALA A 87 13.59 8.47 -11.89
N ARG A 88 12.93 9.14 -10.93
CA ARG A 88 12.33 10.47 -11.10
C ARG A 88 13.09 11.59 -10.40
N GLY A 89 14.23 11.32 -9.75
CA GLY A 89 15.04 12.31 -9.04
C GLY A 89 14.37 12.88 -7.79
N LEU A 90 13.40 12.18 -7.22
CA LEU A 90 12.64 12.61 -6.04
C LEU A 90 13.35 12.23 -4.74
N ARG A 91 13.21 13.08 -3.72
CA ARG A 91 13.90 12.95 -2.43
C ARG A 91 12.96 13.21 -1.25
N PRO A 92 13.28 12.74 -0.04
CA PRO A 92 12.60 13.19 1.17
C PRO A 92 12.67 14.72 1.30
N GLY A 93 11.52 15.33 1.58
CA GLY A 93 11.33 16.78 1.61
C GLY A 93 10.56 17.32 0.39
N ASP A 94 10.60 16.63 -0.73
CA ASP A 94 9.86 17.02 -1.94
C ASP A 94 8.35 16.86 -1.74
N ARG A 95 7.59 17.57 -2.56
CA ARG A 95 6.13 17.46 -2.62
C ARG A 95 5.68 16.82 -3.91
N LEU A 96 4.67 15.95 -3.80
CA LEU A 96 3.98 15.35 -4.93
C LEU A 96 2.53 15.84 -4.97
N THR A 97 2.07 16.15 -6.16
CA THR A 97 0.63 16.28 -6.40
C THR A 97 0.09 14.92 -6.83
N VAL A 98 -0.86 14.41 -6.07
CA VAL A 98 -1.42 13.08 -6.29
C VAL A 98 -2.94 13.15 -6.32
N THR A 99 -3.56 12.57 -7.33
CA THR A 99 -5.01 12.38 -7.37
C THR A 99 -5.36 11.00 -6.83
N MET A 100 -6.15 10.98 -5.76
CA MET A 100 -6.61 9.80 -5.05
C MET A 100 -8.13 9.84 -4.95
N ASN A 101 -8.81 8.81 -5.43
CA ASN A 101 -10.28 8.73 -5.42
C ASN A 101 -10.95 10.02 -5.95
N GLY A 102 -10.43 10.54 -7.07
CA GLY A 102 -10.92 11.79 -7.70
C GLY A 102 -10.52 13.10 -7.00
N SER A 103 -9.87 13.04 -5.86
CA SER A 103 -9.44 14.23 -5.11
C SER A 103 -7.95 14.49 -5.27
N ARG A 104 -7.59 15.71 -5.65
CA ARG A 104 -6.19 16.13 -5.81
C ARG A 104 -5.61 16.56 -4.46
N ARG A 105 -4.46 16.02 -4.10
CA ARG A 105 -3.79 16.27 -2.82
C ARG A 105 -2.33 16.62 -3.03
N SER A 106 -1.77 17.48 -2.18
CA SER A 106 -0.33 17.75 -2.12
C SER A 106 0.26 16.94 -0.98
N LEU A 107 1.04 15.91 -1.30
CA LEU A 107 1.67 15.02 -0.33
C LEU A 107 3.16 15.34 -0.20
N ARG A 108 3.70 15.25 1.01
CA ARG A 108 5.11 15.43 1.31
C ARG A 108 5.80 14.07 1.41
N ILE A 109 6.83 13.86 0.63
CA ILE A 109 7.71 12.69 0.78
C ILE A 109 8.51 12.87 2.05
N VAL A 110 8.32 12.01 3.05
CA VAL A 110 9.08 12.05 4.30
C VAL A 110 10.13 10.95 4.38
N GLY A 111 10.00 9.93 3.54
CA GLY A 111 10.98 8.86 3.43
C GLY A 111 10.86 8.08 2.13
N LEU A 112 11.91 7.32 1.85
CA LEU A 112 11.97 6.37 0.75
C LEU A 112 11.99 4.96 1.33
N ALA A 113 11.23 4.07 0.71
CA ALA A 113 11.08 2.72 1.23
C ALA A 113 11.13 1.65 0.14
N GLN A 114 11.36 0.43 0.56
CA GLN A 114 11.28 -0.79 -0.24
C GLN A 114 10.34 -1.79 0.46
N SER A 115 9.73 -2.66 -0.34
CA SER A 115 8.94 -3.78 0.17
C SER A 115 9.16 -5.00 -0.71
N PRO A 116 9.13 -6.21 -0.16
CA PRO A 116 9.21 -7.45 -0.93
C PRO A 116 8.15 -7.58 -2.03
N GLU A 117 7.00 -6.94 -1.85
CA GLU A 117 5.91 -6.94 -2.83
C GLU A 117 6.26 -6.18 -4.12
N PHE A 118 7.22 -5.25 -4.06
CA PHE A 118 7.51 -4.30 -5.13
C PHE A 118 8.98 -4.38 -5.58
N ILE A 119 9.58 -5.56 -5.52
CA ILE A 119 10.94 -5.80 -6.03
C ILE A 119 10.96 -5.73 -7.56
N TYR A 120 9.90 -6.26 -8.20
CA TYR A 120 9.69 -6.20 -9.64
C TYR A 120 8.31 -5.57 -9.90
N ILE A 121 8.29 -4.31 -10.30
CA ILE A 121 7.04 -3.63 -10.61
C ILE A 121 6.84 -3.63 -12.11
N THR A 122 5.78 -4.29 -12.54
CA THR A 122 5.22 -4.13 -13.88
C THR A 122 3.89 -3.39 -13.74
N ALA A 123 3.71 -2.30 -14.47
CA ALA A 123 2.41 -1.65 -14.51
C ALA A 123 1.37 -2.62 -15.10
N PRO A 124 0.10 -2.58 -14.66
CA PRO A 124 -0.94 -3.44 -15.19
C PRO A 124 -1.02 -3.34 -16.72
N GLY A 125 -0.78 -4.46 -17.42
CA GLY A 125 -0.77 -4.54 -18.89
C GLY A 125 0.60 -4.38 -19.56
N GLU A 126 1.68 -4.17 -18.81
CA GLU A 126 3.05 -4.09 -19.33
C GLU A 126 3.83 -5.37 -19.07
N VAL A 127 4.72 -5.72 -20.00
CA VAL A 127 5.57 -6.94 -19.95
C VAL A 127 6.96 -6.62 -19.41
N VAL A 128 7.35 -5.34 -19.38
CA VAL A 128 8.68 -4.89 -18.94
C VAL A 128 8.53 -3.97 -17.74
N SER A 129 9.28 -4.26 -16.68
CA SER A 129 9.37 -3.40 -15.50
C SER A 129 10.02 -2.06 -15.87
N ASN A 130 9.32 -0.96 -15.58
CA ASN A 130 9.85 0.39 -15.73
C ASN A 130 9.59 1.18 -14.44
N ASP A 131 10.63 1.31 -13.63
CA ASP A 131 10.58 2.00 -12.33
C ASP A 131 10.09 3.45 -12.42
N ALA A 132 10.20 4.06 -13.60
CA ALA A 132 9.76 5.44 -13.82
C ALA A 132 8.26 5.57 -14.15
N GLN A 133 7.55 4.48 -14.47
CA GLN A 133 6.18 4.52 -14.98
C GLN A 133 5.12 4.10 -13.95
N TYR A 134 5.53 3.60 -12.80
CA TYR A 134 4.60 3.17 -11.77
C TYR A 134 5.10 3.51 -10.36
N GLY A 135 4.36 4.37 -9.66
CA GLY A 135 4.69 4.81 -8.31
C GLY A 135 3.99 3.99 -7.24
N VAL A 136 4.68 3.73 -6.13
CA VAL A 136 4.05 3.16 -4.92
C VAL A 136 4.25 4.11 -3.76
N LEU A 137 3.13 4.41 -3.10
CA LEU A 137 3.03 5.32 -1.97
C LEU A 137 2.53 4.57 -0.74
N TRP A 138 3.16 4.77 0.41
CA TRP A 138 2.62 4.28 1.69
C TRP A 138 2.26 5.47 2.57
N MET A 139 1.07 5.42 3.13
CA MET A 139 0.51 6.48 3.97
C MET A 139 0.05 5.90 5.31
N GLY A 140 -0.05 6.76 6.33
CA GLY A 140 -0.72 6.41 7.56
C GLY A 140 -2.15 5.92 7.31
N ARG A 141 -2.59 4.88 8.02
CA ARG A 141 -3.88 4.22 7.80
C ARG A 141 -5.07 5.19 7.82
N ARG A 142 -5.08 6.13 8.77
CA ARG A 142 -6.15 7.14 8.85
C ARG A 142 -6.21 8.01 7.59
N ALA A 143 -5.06 8.45 7.11
CA ALA A 143 -4.95 9.33 5.96
C ALA A 143 -5.48 8.67 4.68
N ILE A 144 -5.06 7.43 4.41
CA ILE A 144 -5.51 6.70 3.23
C ILE A 144 -6.97 6.25 3.36
N ALA A 145 -7.42 5.85 4.55
CA ALA A 145 -8.82 5.50 4.78
C ALA A 145 -9.75 6.69 4.48
N ALA A 146 -9.39 7.88 4.97
CA ALA A 146 -10.14 9.11 4.65
C ALA A 146 -10.10 9.47 3.17
N ALA A 147 -8.97 9.19 2.47
CA ALA A 147 -8.86 9.47 1.04
C ALA A 147 -9.77 8.58 0.18
N TYR A 148 -9.99 7.34 0.59
CA TYR A 148 -10.76 6.34 -0.18
C TYR A 148 -12.12 5.97 0.43
N GLY A 149 -12.56 6.65 1.50
CA GLY A 149 -13.84 6.34 2.18
C GLY A 149 -13.84 4.97 2.85
N MET A 150 -12.70 4.58 3.42
CA MET A 150 -12.47 3.25 4.02
C MET A 150 -12.30 3.32 5.55
N GLU A 151 -12.88 4.31 6.22
CA GLU A 151 -12.87 4.41 7.67
C GLU A 151 -13.51 3.18 8.31
N GLY A 152 -12.78 2.54 9.23
CA GLY A 152 -13.22 1.30 9.89
C GLY A 152 -13.30 0.07 8.97
N ALA A 153 -12.77 0.16 7.75
CA ALA A 153 -12.80 -0.89 6.75
C ALA A 153 -11.41 -1.19 6.16
N PHE A 154 -11.34 -2.24 5.39
CA PHE A 154 -10.22 -2.60 4.52
C PHE A 154 -10.75 -3.08 3.17
N ASN A 155 -9.89 -3.12 2.16
CA ASN A 155 -10.21 -3.68 0.85
C ASN A 155 -9.18 -4.68 0.33
N GLU A 156 -8.19 -5.01 1.14
CA GLU A 156 -7.28 -6.12 0.87
C GLU A 156 -6.85 -6.76 2.20
N ALA A 157 -7.03 -8.07 2.32
CA ALA A 157 -6.46 -8.84 3.40
C ALA A 157 -5.19 -9.54 2.96
N ILE A 158 -4.18 -9.54 3.84
CA ILE A 158 -2.95 -10.30 3.67
C ILE A 158 -3.00 -11.42 4.70
N LEU A 159 -2.81 -12.65 4.24
CA LEU A 159 -2.81 -13.83 5.08
C LEU A 159 -1.48 -14.56 4.98
N THR A 160 -0.93 -14.94 6.11
CA THR A 160 0.17 -15.90 6.19
C THR A 160 -0.42 -17.25 6.59
N LEU A 161 -0.05 -18.29 5.87
CA LEU A 161 -0.55 -19.64 6.12
C LEU A 161 0.48 -20.46 6.88
N ASP A 162 -0.02 -21.39 7.71
CA ASP A 162 0.82 -22.40 8.34
C ASP A 162 1.43 -23.33 7.30
N ARG A 163 2.58 -23.93 7.61
CA ARG A 163 3.28 -24.85 6.70
C ARG A 163 2.44 -26.10 6.35
N SER A 164 1.51 -26.48 7.21
CA SER A 164 0.62 -27.62 7.03
C SER A 164 -0.72 -27.24 6.42
N ALA A 165 -0.98 -25.94 6.19
CA ALA A 165 -2.26 -25.47 5.66
C ALA A 165 -2.46 -25.95 4.22
N ARG A 166 -3.68 -26.40 3.93
CA ARG A 166 -4.10 -26.70 2.57
C ARG A 166 -4.72 -25.46 1.97
N LEU A 167 -4.06 -24.88 0.96
CA LEU A 167 -4.49 -23.64 0.33
C LEU A 167 -5.97 -23.68 -0.11
N ALA A 168 -6.42 -24.81 -0.67
CA ALA A 168 -7.81 -24.96 -1.11
C ALA A 168 -8.81 -24.80 0.04
N GLU A 169 -8.54 -25.41 1.21
CA GLU A 169 -9.42 -25.34 2.38
C GLU A 169 -9.49 -23.91 2.95
N VAL A 170 -8.37 -23.16 2.88
CA VAL A 170 -8.33 -21.77 3.32
C VAL A 170 -9.07 -20.86 2.33
N LEU A 171 -8.93 -21.11 1.03
CA LEU A 171 -9.66 -20.36 0.00
C LEU A 171 -11.17 -20.53 0.14
N ASP A 172 -11.63 -21.78 0.30
CA ASP A 172 -13.05 -22.10 0.51
C ASP A 172 -13.63 -21.47 1.80
N ALA A 173 -12.79 -21.24 2.81
CA ALA A 173 -13.19 -20.61 4.07
C ALA A 173 -13.19 -19.07 4.03
N VAL A 174 -12.49 -18.47 3.08
CA VAL A 174 -12.38 -17.01 2.91
C VAL A 174 -13.44 -16.47 1.95
N ASP A 175 -13.97 -17.30 1.04
CA ASP A 175 -15.05 -16.96 0.10
C ASP A 175 -16.43 -16.93 0.81
#